data_a3614befe611a242180bcb91cd9da475
#
_entry.id   a3614befe611a242180bcb91cd9da475
#
_cell.length_a   1.000
_cell.length_b   1.000
_cell.length_c   1.000
_cell.angle_alpha   90.00
_cell.angle_beta   90.00
_cell.angle_gamma   90.00
#
_symmetry.space_group_name_H-M   'P 1'
#
loop_
_entity.id
_entity.type
_entity.pdbx_description
1 polymer ?
#
loop_
_entity_poly.entity_id
_entity_poly.type
_entity_poly.pdbx_seq_one_letter_code
_entity_poly.pdbx_strand_id
1 'polypeptide(L)'
;MKERKLPMTKQEILETIELRQSTLKTWLSCPLMYKFRHIDKLEPAFRYPGTVHGSALHLVLAWLHAGEWKGDLRALYTKALNYYLYASDEEHIPVRWKGEMGKDIEALKTNAVEILENYRSKGYNKDAI
;
A
#
# COMPACT_ATOMS: atom_id res chain seq x y z
N MET A 1 -2.84 5.45 18.11
CA MET A 1 -1.49 5.98 17.80
C MET A 1 -0.48 5.38 18.76
N LYS A 2 0.66 5.02 18.25
CA LYS A 2 1.76 4.58 19.10
C LYS A 2 2.28 5.75 19.92
N GLU A 3 2.65 5.46 21.15
CA GLU A 3 3.24 6.46 22.03
C GLU A 3 4.54 7.00 21.42
N ARG A 4 4.64 8.30 21.36
CA ARG A 4 5.81 8.97 20.84
C ARG A 4 6.91 9.00 21.90
N LYS A 5 8.11 8.59 21.52
CA LYS A 5 9.31 8.76 22.36
C LYS A 5 9.72 10.23 22.40
N LEU A 6 10.64 10.55 23.31
CA LEU A 6 11.23 11.88 23.45
C LEU A 6 11.64 12.47 22.09
N PRO A 7 11.62 13.81 21.93
CA PRO A 7 12.04 14.45 20.68
C PRO A 7 13.42 13.98 20.25
N MET A 8 13.54 13.64 18.97
CA MET A 8 14.82 13.21 18.40
C MET A 8 15.78 14.38 18.26
N THR A 9 17.06 14.13 18.48
CA THR A 9 18.10 15.10 18.20
C THR A 9 18.24 15.29 16.69
N LYS A 10 18.82 16.42 16.28
CA LYS A 10 19.08 16.70 14.86
C LYS A 10 19.90 15.59 14.20
N GLN A 11 20.89 15.05 14.90
CA GLN A 11 21.74 13.99 14.39
C GLN A 11 20.97 12.68 14.22
N GLU A 12 20.15 12.31 15.19
CA GLU A 12 19.27 11.12 15.09
C GLU A 12 18.32 11.24 13.91
N ILE A 13 17.76 12.41 13.67
CA ILE A 13 16.88 12.68 12.52
C ILE A 13 17.66 12.45 11.22
N LEU A 14 18.86 13.00 11.10
CA LEU A 14 19.67 12.85 9.89
C LEU A 14 20.08 11.41 9.62
N GLU A 15 20.29 10.61 10.65
CA GLU A 15 20.63 9.20 10.53
C GLU A 15 19.45 8.32 10.13
N THR A 16 18.22 8.75 10.44
CA THR A 16 17.01 7.97 10.20
C THR A 16 16.23 8.37 8.95
N ILE A 17 16.61 9.49 8.31
CA ILE A 17 15.92 9.96 7.10
C ILE A 17 16.34 9.11 5.91
N GLU A 18 15.34 8.49 5.26
CA GLU A 18 15.50 7.87 3.96
C GLU A 18 15.09 8.85 2.87
N LEU A 19 16.02 9.13 1.96
CA LEU A 19 15.73 9.96 0.80
C LEU A 19 15.17 9.11 -0.33
N ARG A 20 13.86 9.19 -0.52
CA ARG A 20 13.14 8.59 -1.63
C ARG A 20 12.40 9.67 -2.38
N GLN A 21 12.02 9.40 -3.62
CA GLN A 21 11.22 10.32 -4.42
C GLN A 21 9.91 10.69 -3.72
N SER A 22 9.23 9.72 -3.11
CA SER A 22 8.00 9.94 -2.36
C SER A 22 8.24 10.80 -1.11
N THR A 23 9.36 10.65 -0.46
CA THR A 23 9.74 11.44 0.72
C THR A 23 9.95 12.91 0.35
N LEU A 24 10.70 13.17 -0.72
CA LEU A 24 10.89 14.52 -1.26
C LEU A 24 9.58 15.15 -1.68
N LYS A 25 8.73 14.39 -2.33
CA LYS A 25 7.42 14.83 -2.78
C LYS A 25 6.52 15.24 -1.61
N THR A 26 6.54 14.47 -0.53
CA THR A 26 5.83 14.81 0.70
C THR A 26 6.36 16.10 1.32
N TRP A 27 7.67 16.27 1.38
CA TRP A 27 8.29 17.50 1.87
C TRP A 27 7.89 18.72 1.06
N LEU A 28 7.95 18.62 -0.26
CA LEU A 28 7.60 19.73 -1.15
C LEU A 28 6.11 20.09 -1.09
N SER A 29 5.24 19.10 -0.88
CA SER A 29 3.80 19.31 -0.80
C SER A 29 3.37 19.87 0.55
N CYS A 30 3.89 19.30 1.64
CA CYS A 30 3.53 19.70 2.99
C CYS A 30 4.63 19.30 3.98
N PRO A 31 5.50 20.25 4.39
CA PRO A 31 6.55 19.97 5.36
C PRO A 31 6.04 19.39 6.69
N LEU A 32 4.87 19.80 7.14
CA LEU A 32 4.27 19.29 8.37
C LEU A 32 3.90 17.81 8.24
N MET A 33 3.37 17.40 7.09
CA MET A 33 3.07 16.00 6.79
C MET A 33 4.36 15.17 6.74
N TYR A 34 5.42 15.72 6.15
CA TYR A 34 6.73 15.09 6.16
C TYR A 34 7.22 14.84 7.60
N LYS A 35 7.10 15.85 8.46
CA LYS A 35 7.47 15.73 9.88
C LYS A 35 6.70 14.59 10.54
N PHE A 36 5.39 14.55 10.38
CA PHE A 36 4.55 13.51 11.01
C PHE A 36 4.89 12.11 10.51
N ARG A 37 5.08 11.94 9.22
CA ARG A 37 5.32 10.62 8.62
C ARG A 37 6.75 10.12 8.81
N HIS A 38 7.73 10.98 8.58
CA HIS A 38 9.13 10.56 8.44
C HIS A 38 9.99 10.90 9.64
N ILE A 39 9.68 11.93 10.39
CA ILE A 39 10.42 12.33 11.59
C ILE A 39 9.76 11.77 12.84
N ASP A 40 8.50 12.10 13.07
CA ASP A 40 7.75 11.64 14.23
C ASP A 40 7.27 10.19 14.06
N LYS A 41 7.25 9.68 12.84
CA LYS A 41 6.79 8.33 12.48
C LYS A 41 5.41 8.00 13.04
N LEU A 42 4.51 8.96 12.95
CA LEU A 42 3.12 8.78 13.34
C LEU A 42 2.39 7.91 12.31
N GLU A 43 1.61 6.97 12.80
CA GLU A 43 0.75 6.14 11.97
C GLU A 43 -0.65 6.75 11.90
N PRO A 44 -1.32 6.69 10.74
CA PRO A 44 -2.70 7.16 10.64
C PRO A 44 -3.63 6.29 11.47
N ALA A 45 -4.70 6.88 11.99
CA ALA A 45 -5.70 6.15 12.77
C ALA A 45 -6.53 5.18 11.91
N PHE A 46 -6.59 5.40 10.61
CA PHE A 46 -7.30 4.54 9.66
C PHE A 46 -6.63 4.60 8.29
N ARG A 47 -6.92 3.59 7.47
CA ARG A 47 -6.46 3.51 6.07
C ARG A 47 -7.61 3.80 5.12
N TYR A 48 -7.29 4.33 3.95
CA TYR A 48 -8.26 4.47 2.88
C TYR A 48 -8.31 3.20 2.02
N PRO A 49 -9.48 2.86 1.46
CA PRO A 49 -9.60 1.70 0.57
C PRO A 49 -8.62 1.71 -0.60
N GLY A 50 -8.36 2.90 -1.17
CA GLY A 50 -7.39 3.07 -2.26
C GLY A 50 -5.97 2.66 -1.89
N THR A 51 -5.54 2.91 -0.66
CA THR A 51 -4.21 2.50 -0.17
C THR A 51 -4.10 0.99 -0.10
N VAL A 52 -5.10 0.32 0.45
CA VAL A 52 -5.14 -1.15 0.54
C VAL A 52 -5.22 -1.77 -0.84
N HIS A 53 -6.03 -1.20 -1.73
CA HIS A 53 -6.16 -1.62 -3.12
C HIS A 53 -4.82 -1.55 -3.86
N GLY A 54 -4.11 -0.42 -3.74
CA GLY A 54 -2.79 -0.26 -4.34
C GLY A 54 -1.78 -1.27 -3.81
N SER A 55 -1.74 -1.48 -2.50
CA SER A 55 -0.84 -2.47 -1.88
C SER A 55 -1.13 -3.88 -2.37
N ALA A 56 -2.41 -4.26 -2.45
CA ALA A 56 -2.82 -5.58 -2.95
C ALA A 56 -2.43 -5.77 -4.43
N LEU A 57 -2.64 -4.74 -5.27
CA LEU A 57 -2.23 -4.78 -6.67
C LEU A 57 -0.72 -4.93 -6.82
N HIS A 58 0.07 -4.20 -6.05
CA HIS A 58 1.53 -4.34 -6.07
C HIS A 58 1.98 -5.76 -5.68
N LEU A 59 1.33 -6.35 -4.70
CA LEU A 59 1.66 -7.72 -4.29
C LEU A 59 1.32 -8.73 -5.39
N VAL A 60 0.15 -8.59 -6.03
CA VAL A 60 -0.22 -9.44 -7.17
C VAL A 60 0.77 -9.29 -8.31
N LEU A 61 1.17 -8.07 -8.65
CA LEU A 61 2.16 -7.83 -9.68
C LEU A 61 3.50 -8.47 -9.35
N ALA A 62 3.93 -8.41 -8.10
CA ALA A 62 5.15 -9.09 -7.65
C ALA A 62 5.07 -10.60 -7.86
N TRP A 63 3.95 -11.21 -7.53
CA TRP A 63 3.72 -12.64 -7.78
C TRP A 63 3.74 -12.98 -9.27
N LEU A 64 3.10 -12.14 -10.09
CA LEU A 64 3.08 -12.32 -11.53
C LEU A 64 4.48 -12.30 -12.14
N HIS A 65 5.29 -11.33 -11.75
CA HIS A 65 6.66 -11.22 -12.24
C HIS A 65 7.59 -12.30 -11.69
N ALA A 66 7.26 -12.87 -10.55
CA ALA A 66 7.96 -14.04 -10.02
C ALA A 66 7.60 -15.36 -10.74
N GLY A 67 6.72 -15.31 -11.72
CA GLY A 67 6.30 -16.50 -12.47
C GLY A 67 5.20 -17.32 -11.80
N GLU A 68 4.61 -16.81 -10.74
CA GLU A 68 3.51 -17.47 -10.00
C GLU A 68 2.13 -17.23 -10.61
N TRP A 69 2.12 -16.78 -11.86
CA TRP A 69 0.87 -16.52 -12.57
C TRP A 69 0.18 -17.82 -12.97
N LYS A 70 -0.58 -18.34 -12.07
CA LYS A 70 -1.44 -19.51 -12.34
C LYS A 70 -2.83 -19.24 -11.82
N GLY A 71 -3.83 -19.36 -12.69
CA GLY A 71 -5.21 -19.32 -12.33
C GLY A 71 -5.89 -17.96 -12.46
N ASP A 72 -6.91 -17.77 -11.66
CA ASP A 72 -7.83 -16.64 -11.74
C ASP A 72 -7.24 -15.40 -11.09
N LEU A 73 -7.21 -14.30 -11.83
CA LEU A 73 -6.72 -13.00 -11.33
C LEU A 73 -7.54 -12.50 -10.14
N ARG A 74 -8.85 -12.74 -10.15
CA ARG A 74 -9.72 -12.37 -9.03
C ARG A 74 -9.35 -13.11 -7.75
N ALA A 75 -9.03 -14.38 -7.87
CA ALA A 75 -8.59 -15.18 -6.73
C ALA A 75 -7.24 -14.71 -6.19
N LEU A 76 -6.29 -14.40 -7.05
CA LEU A 76 -4.99 -13.84 -6.67
C LEU A 76 -5.15 -12.49 -5.95
N TYR A 77 -5.93 -11.60 -6.51
CA TYR A 77 -6.20 -10.32 -5.89
C TYR A 77 -6.91 -10.47 -4.54
N THR A 78 -7.87 -11.36 -4.45
CA THR A 78 -8.57 -11.65 -3.19
C THR A 78 -7.59 -12.12 -2.11
N LYS A 79 -6.66 -12.99 -2.47
CA LYS A 79 -5.61 -13.46 -1.56
C LYS A 79 -4.72 -12.31 -1.09
N ALA A 80 -4.29 -11.44 -1.98
CA ALA A 80 -3.48 -10.27 -1.66
C ALA A 80 -4.24 -9.28 -0.77
N LEU A 81 -5.50 -9.02 -1.10
CA LEU A 81 -6.35 -8.12 -0.33
C LEU A 81 -6.56 -8.63 1.10
N ASN A 82 -6.85 -9.91 1.25
CA ASN A 82 -7.02 -10.53 2.57
C ASN A 82 -5.74 -10.46 3.40
N TYR A 83 -4.58 -10.59 2.78
CA TYR A 83 -3.30 -10.41 3.46
C TYR A 83 -3.20 -9.02 4.09
N TYR A 84 -3.50 -7.97 3.35
CA TYR A 84 -3.42 -6.60 3.87
C TYR A 84 -4.55 -6.24 4.82
N LEU A 85 -5.70 -6.88 4.72
CA LEU A 85 -6.82 -6.63 5.64
C LEU A 85 -6.67 -7.37 6.97
N TYR A 86 -6.15 -8.59 6.96
CA TYR A 86 -6.29 -9.49 8.12
C TYR A 86 -5.00 -10.16 8.58
N ALA A 87 -4.03 -10.37 7.69
CA ALA A 87 -2.88 -11.24 7.97
C ALA A 87 -1.54 -10.53 8.08
N SER A 88 -1.47 -9.23 7.84
CA SER A 88 -0.23 -8.49 7.99
C SER A 88 0.13 -8.39 9.48
N ASP A 89 1.42 -8.59 9.78
CA ASP A 89 1.96 -8.48 11.16
C ASP A 89 1.93 -7.04 11.70
N GLU A 90 1.65 -6.08 10.84
CA GLU A 90 1.43 -4.71 11.27
C GLU A 90 0.14 -4.61 12.07
N GLU A 91 0.12 -3.79 13.10
CA GLU A 91 -1.10 -3.49 13.84
C GLU A 91 -2.21 -3.16 12.86
N HIS A 92 -3.33 -3.86 12.99
CA HIS A 92 -4.45 -3.69 12.09
C HIS A 92 -5.01 -2.28 12.18
N ILE A 93 -4.52 -1.42 11.30
CA ILE A 93 -5.10 -0.09 11.12
C ILE A 93 -6.42 -0.29 10.35
N PRO A 94 -7.56 0.05 10.94
CA PRO A 94 -8.84 -0.19 10.30
C PRO A 94 -8.97 0.58 8.99
N VAL A 95 -9.65 -0.03 8.02
CA VAL A 95 -9.95 0.62 6.75
C VAL A 95 -11.25 1.40 6.87
N ARG A 96 -11.22 2.66 6.47
CA ARG A 96 -12.41 3.51 6.45
C ARG A 96 -13.12 3.36 5.11
N TRP A 97 -14.12 2.49 5.09
CA TRP A 97 -14.93 2.25 3.91
C TRP A 97 -15.88 3.41 3.64
N LYS A 98 -16.09 3.73 2.37
CA LYS A 98 -17.01 4.81 1.96
C LYS A 98 -18.47 4.44 2.13
N GLY A 99 -18.79 3.16 1.99
CA GLY A 99 -20.12 2.64 2.11
C GLY A 99 -20.11 1.31 2.82
N GLU A 100 -20.91 0.37 2.35
CA GLU A 100 -20.95 -0.99 2.88
C GLU A 100 -19.68 -1.74 2.50
N MET A 101 -18.97 -2.28 3.48
CA MET A 101 -17.70 -2.97 3.30
C MET A 101 -17.74 -4.06 2.23
N GLY A 102 -18.79 -4.89 2.24
CA GLY A 102 -18.93 -5.98 1.27
C GLY A 102 -19.02 -5.48 -0.18
N LYS A 103 -19.80 -4.44 -0.40
CA LYS A 103 -19.94 -3.82 -1.73
C LYS A 103 -18.67 -3.12 -2.19
N ASP A 104 -18.00 -2.43 -1.29
CA ASP A 104 -16.75 -1.74 -1.60
C ASP A 104 -15.66 -2.75 -1.96
N ILE A 105 -15.56 -3.86 -1.25
CA ILE A 105 -14.62 -4.94 -1.55
C ILE A 105 -14.90 -5.54 -2.92
N GLU A 106 -16.15 -5.81 -3.26
CA GLU A 106 -16.50 -6.33 -4.58
C GLU A 106 -16.17 -5.35 -5.71
N ALA A 107 -16.38 -4.06 -5.49
CA ALA A 107 -15.98 -3.02 -6.43
C ALA A 107 -14.46 -2.98 -6.64
N LEU A 108 -13.68 -3.12 -5.57
CA LEU A 108 -12.22 -3.21 -5.66
C LEU A 108 -11.77 -4.44 -6.44
N LYS A 109 -12.38 -5.59 -6.21
CA LYS A 109 -12.05 -6.83 -6.94
C LYS A 109 -12.32 -6.68 -8.43
N THR A 110 -13.46 -6.11 -8.81
CA THR A 110 -13.83 -5.88 -10.22
C THR A 110 -12.83 -4.94 -10.89
N ASN A 111 -12.50 -3.84 -10.24
CA ASN A 111 -11.52 -2.88 -10.74
C ASN A 111 -10.13 -3.51 -10.90
N ALA A 112 -9.71 -4.31 -9.91
CA ALA A 112 -8.42 -4.97 -9.93
C ALA A 112 -8.28 -5.96 -11.09
N VAL A 113 -9.33 -6.76 -11.34
CA VAL A 113 -9.34 -7.71 -12.46
C VAL A 113 -9.20 -6.97 -13.79
N GLU A 114 -9.93 -5.88 -13.97
CA GLU A 114 -9.83 -5.04 -15.17
C GLU A 114 -8.42 -4.49 -15.38
N ILE A 115 -7.81 -3.95 -14.33
CA ILE A 115 -6.43 -3.44 -14.39
C ILE A 115 -5.45 -4.55 -14.73
N LEU A 116 -5.55 -5.69 -14.09
CA LEU A 116 -4.63 -6.81 -14.26
C LEU A 116 -4.77 -7.45 -15.64
N GLU A 117 -5.97 -7.59 -16.16
CA GLU A 117 -6.21 -8.09 -17.52
C GLU A 117 -5.63 -7.14 -18.56
N ASN A 118 -5.81 -5.84 -18.38
CA ASN A 118 -5.23 -4.82 -19.23
C ASN A 118 -3.70 -4.87 -19.22
N TYR A 119 -3.12 -5.02 -18.05
CA TYR A 119 -1.67 -5.19 -17.89
C TYR A 119 -1.16 -6.43 -18.63
N ARG A 120 -1.85 -7.55 -18.47
CA ARG A 120 -1.50 -8.80 -19.10
C ARG A 120 -1.65 -8.73 -20.63
N SER A 121 -2.73 -8.12 -21.13
CA SER A 121 -3.00 -8.02 -22.57
C SER A 121 -1.93 -7.21 -23.31
N LYS A 122 -1.29 -6.26 -22.64
CA LYS A 122 -0.19 -5.47 -23.17
C LYS A 122 1.16 -6.18 -23.09
N GLY A 123 1.22 -7.36 -22.47
CA GLY A 123 2.44 -8.16 -22.39
C GLY A 123 3.51 -7.63 -21.43
N TYR A 124 3.20 -6.71 -20.57
CA TYR A 124 4.17 -6.11 -19.64
C TYR A 124 4.82 -7.13 -18.70
N ASN A 125 4.07 -8.16 -18.35
CA ASN A 125 4.58 -9.25 -17.50
C ASN A 125 5.64 -10.11 -18.17
N LYS A 126 5.75 -10.07 -19.51
CA LYS A 126 6.75 -10.83 -20.27
C LYS A 126 8.09 -10.10 -20.39
N ASP A 127 8.04 -8.78 -20.34
CA ASP A 127 9.19 -7.91 -20.51
C ASP A 127 9.80 -7.45 -19.18
N ALA A 128 9.26 -7.93 -18.08
CA ALA A 128 9.75 -7.57 -16.75
C ALA A 128 11.09 -8.22 -16.45
N ILE A 129 11.97 -7.42 -15.99
CA ILE A 129 13.33 -7.80 -15.60
C ILE A 129 13.31 -8.49 -14.24
#